data_6a718acec38f35d943d4ac83efca9021
#
_entry.id   6a718acec38f35d943d4ac83efca9021
#
_cell.length_a   1.000
_cell.length_b   1.000
_cell.length_c   1.000
_cell.angle_alpha   90.00
_cell.angle_beta   90.00
_cell.angle_gamma   90.00
#
_symmetry.space_group_name_H-M   'P 1'
#
loop_
_entity.id
_entity.type
_entity.pdbx_description
1 polymer ?
#
loop_
_entity_poly.entity_id
_entity_poly.type
_entity_poly.pdbx_seq_one_letter_code
_entity_poly.pdbx_strand_id
1 'polypeptide(L)'
;MKLKVNLRLLLFLITMGLALLSCGTEANYPEVPIYEEEEEEEELRSFKLIALGDSYTIGQNVCEDCRFPAQLKDSLQTYFSTNDSFSLEIIAQTGWTTTNLKNAIATAEPALNFDLATLLIGVNNQYQNKPFNIYETEFIELVNTAISLVDGEASKLIVVSIPDYAYTSFGQSQNPTNISSQLELYNSFVQSYCEDNNLNYVYITDITQQGLENPELVASDNLHPSTLAYTKFVERILPIALEILE
;
A
#
# COMPACT_ATOMS: atom_id res chain seq x y z
N MET A 1 -3.77 -14.29 -67.82
CA MET A 1 -4.11 -13.52 -69.05
C MET A 1 -4.20 -12.07 -68.62
N LYS A 2 -3.13 -11.36 -68.68
CA LYS A 2 -2.82 -10.17 -69.51
C LYS A 2 -4.03 -9.26 -69.72
N LEU A 3 -4.09 -8.02 -69.20
CA LEU A 3 -3.67 -6.85 -69.95
C LEU A 3 -3.47 -5.61 -69.09
N LYS A 4 -2.31 -5.02 -69.26
CA LYS A 4 -1.97 -3.62 -68.91
C LYS A 4 -2.63 -2.72 -69.96
N VAL A 5 -2.99 -1.47 -69.64
CA VAL A 5 -2.75 -0.32 -70.49
C VAL A 5 -2.60 0.95 -69.69
N ASN A 6 -1.48 1.60 -69.91
CA ASN A 6 -1.11 3.00 -69.58
C ASN A 6 -1.82 3.97 -70.50
N LEU A 7 -1.87 5.26 -70.11
CA LEU A 7 -1.29 6.37 -70.89
C LEU A 7 -2.01 7.68 -70.56
N ARG A 8 -1.43 8.55 -69.89
CA ARG A 8 -0.74 9.79 -70.32
C ARG A 8 -1.45 10.64 -71.40
N LEU A 9 -1.51 11.92 -71.09
CA LEU A 9 -1.37 13.10 -71.94
C LEU A 9 -2.66 13.74 -72.47
N LEU A 10 -2.93 15.01 -72.36
CA LEU A 10 -2.43 16.24 -72.92
C LEU A 10 -3.34 17.37 -72.50
N LEU A 11 -2.89 18.33 -71.86
CA LEU A 11 -2.53 19.72 -72.28
C LEU A 11 -3.46 20.46 -73.24
N PHE A 12 -3.86 21.61 -72.88
CA PHE A 12 -3.75 22.95 -73.49
C PHE A 12 -5.03 23.83 -73.40
N LEU A 13 -4.83 24.94 -72.66
CA LEU A 13 -5.22 26.34 -72.96
C LEU A 13 -6.64 26.65 -73.51
N ILE A 14 -7.28 27.59 -72.81
CA ILE A 14 -7.56 28.93 -73.41
C ILE A 14 -7.94 29.89 -72.27
N THR A 15 -7.25 31.03 -72.25
CA THR A 15 -7.48 32.27 -71.52
C THR A 15 -8.72 32.97 -72.02
N MET A 16 -9.52 33.55 -71.12
CA MET A 16 -10.08 34.89 -71.32
C MET A 16 -10.70 35.42 -70.05
N GLY A 17 -10.24 36.57 -69.67
CA GLY A 17 -10.56 37.28 -68.48
C GLY A 17 -11.97 37.81 -68.36
N LEU A 18 -12.41 37.95 -67.18
CA LEU A 18 -13.38 38.96 -66.73
C LEU A 18 -12.93 39.44 -65.34
N ALA A 19 -12.46 40.66 -65.33
CA ALA A 19 -12.25 41.40 -64.12
C ALA A 19 -13.61 41.82 -63.56
N LEU A 20 -13.96 41.20 -62.44
CA LEU A 20 -15.02 41.67 -61.54
C LEU A 20 -14.33 42.28 -60.31
N LEU A 21 -14.37 43.61 -60.23
CA LEU A 21 -14.10 44.41 -59.04
C LEU A 21 -15.13 44.02 -58.01
N SER A 22 -14.75 43.12 -57.08
CA SER A 22 -15.47 42.92 -55.84
C SER A 22 -14.80 43.74 -54.76
N CYS A 23 -15.47 44.80 -54.36
CA CYS A 23 -15.15 45.58 -53.19
C CYS A 23 -15.52 44.73 -51.99
N GLY A 24 -14.58 43.89 -51.49
CA GLY A 24 -14.73 43.14 -50.24
C GLY A 24 -14.34 44.06 -49.09
N THR A 25 -15.34 44.47 -48.30
CA THR A 25 -15.09 44.99 -46.96
C THR A 25 -14.43 43.89 -46.14
N GLU A 26 -13.15 44.02 -45.81
CA GLU A 26 -12.48 43.16 -44.82
C GLU A 26 -13.21 43.33 -43.50
N ALA A 27 -14.01 42.30 -43.13
CA ALA A 27 -14.52 42.19 -41.80
C ALA A 27 -13.33 41.87 -40.89
N ASN A 28 -12.91 42.82 -40.13
CA ASN A 28 -11.88 42.66 -39.09
C ASN A 28 -12.48 41.83 -37.98
N TYR A 29 -12.38 40.50 -38.07
CA TYR A 29 -12.71 39.64 -36.96
C TYR A 29 -11.59 39.81 -35.92
N PRO A 30 -11.93 40.10 -34.65
CA PRO A 30 -10.91 40.08 -33.61
C PRO A 30 -10.31 38.67 -33.55
N GLU A 31 -9.00 38.56 -33.67
CA GLU A 31 -8.28 37.33 -33.41
C GLU A 31 -8.63 36.89 -31.98
N VAL A 32 -9.35 35.77 -31.85
CA VAL A 32 -9.56 35.11 -30.58
C VAL A 32 -8.18 34.58 -30.17
N PRO A 33 -7.63 35.02 -29.04
CA PRO A 33 -6.36 34.46 -28.56
C PRO A 33 -6.55 32.95 -28.38
N ILE A 34 -5.76 32.18 -29.11
CA ILE A 34 -5.61 30.75 -28.88
C ILE A 34 -4.84 30.67 -27.55
N TYR A 35 -5.55 30.39 -26.47
CA TYR A 35 -4.92 29.93 -25.25
C TYR A 35 -4.44 28.49 -25.54
N GLU A 36 -3.14 28.33 -25.77
CA GLU A 36 -2.52 27.03 -25.62
C GLU A 36 -2.74 26.66 -24.13
N GLU A 37 -3.63 25.69 -23.85
CA GLU A 37 -3.63 25.04 -22.58
C GLU A 37 -2.22 24.42 -22.46
N GLU A 38 -1.38 24.98 -21.59
CA GLU A 38 -0.17 24.32 -21.14
C GLU A 38 -0.68 23.01 -20.51
N GLU A 39 -0.52 21.87 -21.20
CA GLU A 39 -0.64 20.55 -20.57
C GLU A 39 0.41 20.55 -19.44
N GLU A 40 -0.04 20.69 -18.20
CA GLU A 40 0.82 20.44 -17.05
C GLU A 40 1.35 19.02 -17.23
N GLU A 41 2.65 18.87 -17.50
CA GLU A 41 3.31 17.56 -17.48
C GLU A 41 3.11 17.01 -16.06
N GLU A 42 2.22 16.01 -15.89
CA GLU A 42 2.05 15.29 -14.63
C GLU A 42 3.41 14.72 -14.24
N GLU A 43 3.97 15.23 -13.16
CA GLU A 43 5.25 14.77 -12.62
C GLU A 43 5.10 13.30 -12.17
N LEU A 44 5.88 12.40 -12.78
CA LEU A 44 5.87 10.97 -12.46
C LEU A 44 6.39 10.75 -11.05
N ARG A 45 5.52 10.31 -10.12
CA ARG A 45 5.90 10.00 -8.76
C ARG A 45 6.22 8.52 -8.60
N SER A 46 7.15 8.21 -7.71
CA SER A 46 7.53 6.84 -7.39
C SER A 46 7.55 6.66 -5.87
N PHE A 47 6.61 5.86 -5.37
CA PHE A 47 6.44 5.60 -3.95
C PHE A 47 7.05 4.25 -3.54
N LYS A 48 7.75 4.25 -2.42
CA LYS A 48 8.40 3.07 -1.85
C LYS A 48 7.77 2.74 -0.51
N LEU A 49 7.21 1.56 -0.40
CA LEU A 49 6.60 1.06 0.82
C LEU A 49 7.47 -0.01 1.45
N ILE A 50 7.52 -0.05 2.79
CA ILE A 50 8.14 -1.16 3.53
C ILE A 50 7.15 -1.71 4.56
N ALA A 51 7.08 -3.05 4.65
CA ALA A 51 6.25 -3.75 5.63
C ALA A 51 7.13 -4.64 6.51
N LEU A 52 7.08 -4.39 7.82
CA LEU A 52 7.88 -5.05 8.84
C LEU A 52 6.99 -5.93 9.72
N GLY A 53 7.40 -7.19 9.95
CA GLY A 53 6.58 -8.03 10.80
C GLY A 53 6.93 -9.51 10.86
N ASP A 54 5.88 -10.32 11.02
CA ASP A 54 5.95 -11.76 11.16
C ASP A 54 5.07 -12.50 10.13
N SER A 55 4.44 -13.62 10.53
CA SER A 55 3.54 -14.40 9.66
C SER A 55 2.33 -13.61 9.18
N TYR A 56 1.84 -12.65 9.93
CA TYR A 56 0.72 -11.80 9.56
C TYR A 56 1.10 -10.80 8.47
N THR A 57 2.34 -10.35 8.44
CA THR A 57 2.84 -9.44 7.42
C THR A 57 3.28 -10.18 6.15
N ILE A 58 3.99 -11.32 6.28
CA ILE A 58 4.37 -12.13 5.11
C ILE A 58 3.16 -12.83 4.46
N GLY A 59 2.02 -12.88 5.13
CA GLY A 59 0.80 -13.50 4.62
C GLY A 59 0.87 -15.00 4.60
N GLN A 60 1.19 -15.61 5.78
CA GLN A 60 1.23 -17.06 5.90
C GLN A 60 -0.10 -17.67 5.44
N ASN A 61 -0.01 -18.66 4.54
CA ASN A 61 -1.12 -19.45 4.01
C ASN A 61 -2.12 -18.69 3.10
N VAL A 62 -1.73 -17.52 2.59
CA VAL A 62 -2.41 -16.84 1.48
C VAL A 62 -1.43 -16.58 0.34
N CYS A 63 -1.92 -16.20 -0.85
CA CYS A 63 -1.07 -15.88 -2.00
C CYS A 63 -0.27 -14.58 -1.75
N GLU A 64 0.81 -14.36 -2.53
CA GLU A 64 1.67 -13.18 -2.36
C GLU A 64 0.90 -11.87 -2.54
N ASP A 65 0.02 -11.78 -3.52
CA ASP A 65 -0.80 -10.60 -3.75
C ASP A 65 -2.02 -10.51 -2.80
N CYS A 66 -2.28 -11.58 -2.01
CA CYS A 66 -3.40 -11.65 -1.09
C CYS A 66 -3.10 -11.11 0.32
N ARG A 67 -1.82 -10.93 0.68
CA ARG A 67 -1.40 -10.39 1.98
C ARG A 67 -1.66 -8.89 2.08
N PHE A 68 -1.89 -8.37 3.30
CA PHE A 68 -2.30 -6.98 3.45
C PHE A 68 -1.30 -5.96 2.85
N PRO A 69 0.04 -6.12 2.92
CA PRO A 69 0.93 -5.12 2.34
C PRO A 69 0.82 -5.04 0.80
N ALA A 70 0.60 -6.18 0.14
CA ALA A 70 0.40 -6.21 -1.31
C ALA A 70 -0.95 -5.60 -1.70
N GLN A 71 -2.04 -5.96 -1.01
CA GLN A 71 -3.36 -5.36 -1.23
C GLN A 71 -3.36 -3.85 -0.96
N LEU A 72 -2.61 -3.37 0.04
CA LEU A 72 -2.45 -1.94 0.32
C LEU A 72 -1.76 -1.24 -0.85
N LYS A 73 -0.61 -1.78 -1.31
CA LYS A 73 0.10 -1.25 -2.47
C LYS A 73 -0.81 -1.17 -3.71
N ASP A 74 -1.55 -2.24 -4.02
CA ASP A 74 -2.43 -2.29 -5.18
C ASP A 74 -3.62 -1.31 -5.04
N SER A 75 -4.14 -1.12 -3.83
CA SER A 75 -5.18 -0.12 -3.54
C SER A 75 -4.67 1.30 -3.74
N LEU A 76 -3.47 1.61 -3.26
CA LEU A 76 -2.79 2.89 -3.48
C LEU A 76 -2.55 3.13 -4.97
N GLN A 77 -2.02 2.14 -5.71
CA GLN A 77 -1.82 2.23 -7.16
C GLN A 77 -3.12 2.53 -7.92
N THR A 78 -4.26 2.03 -7.42
CA THR A 78 -5.57 2.29 -8.03
C THR A 78 -6.09 3.71 -7.74
N TYR A 79 -5.73 4.25 -6.59
CA TYR A 79 -6.19 5.59 -6.15
C TYR A 79 -5.38 6.72 -6.79
N PHE A 80 -4.08 6.55 -6.90
CA PHE A 80 -3.17 7.53 -7.49
C PHE A 80 -3.21 7.50 -9.03
N SER A 81 -2.52 8.42 -9.69
CA SER A 81 -2.42 8.47 -11.15
C SER A 81 -1.88 7.15 -11.73
N THR A 82 -2.33 6.78 -12.92
CA THR A 82 -1.80 5.59 -13.64
C THR A 82 -0.32 5.74 -14.01
N ASN A 83 0.21 6.96 -13.97
CA ASN A 83 1.61 7.26 -14.22
C ASN A 83 2.48 7.11 -12.95
N ASP A 84 1.87 7.14 -11.76
CA ASP A 84 2.59 6.93 -10.49
C ASP A 84 2.96 5.45 -10.34
N SER A 85 4.07 5.18 -9.70
CA SER A 85 4.55 3.81 -9.47
C SER A 85 4.71 3.51 -7.98
N PHE A 86 4.42 2.27 -7.59
CA PHE A 86 4.53 1.81 -6.21
C PHE A 86 5.42 0.56 -6.13
N SER A 87 6.43 0.62 -5.27
CA SER A 87 7.24 -0.54 -4.90
C SER A 87 6.97 -0.96 -3.46
N LEU A 88 7.14 -2.24 -3.16
CA LEU A 88 6.92 -2.81 -1.83
C LEU A 88 8.08 -3.72 -1.46
N GLU A 89 8.72 -3.41 -0.33
CA GLU A 89 9.66 -4.29 0.33
C GLU A 89 9.01 -4.90 1.57
N ILE A 90 9.23 -6.19 1.84
CA ILE A 90 8.70 -6.89 3.00
C ILE A 90 9.85 -7.54 3.75
N ILE A 91 10.03 -7.17 5.03
CA ILE A 91 10.94 -7.84 5.96
C ILE A 91 10.08 -8.49 7.03
N ALA A 92 9.69 -9.73 6.76
CA ALA A 92 8.81 -10.49 7.63
C ALA A 92 8.97 -11.99 7.38
N GLN A 93 8.79 -12.80 8.43
CA GLN A 93 8.80 -14.27 8.33
C GLN A 93 7.96 -14.90 9.43
N THR A 94 7.35 -16.03 9.11
CA THR A 94 6.58 -16.84 10.05
C THR A 94 7.42 -17.22 11.29
N GLY A 95 6.83 -17.01 12.46
CA GLY A 95 7.44 -17.36 13.74
C GLY A 95 8.38 -16.30 14.32
N TRP A 96 8.61 -15.19 13.63
CA TRP A 96 9.49 -14.12 14.15
C TRP A 96 8.92 -13.40 15.36
N THR A 97 9.77 -13.28 16.37
CA THR A 97 9.63 -12.37 17.50
C THR A 97 10.22 -11.01 17.17
N THR A 98 10.04 -10.05 18.06
CA THR A 98 10.69 -8.73 17.95
C THR A 98 12.21 -8.85 17.79
N THR A 99 12.87 -9.76 18.52
CA THR A 99 14.31 -10.04 18.39
C THR A 99 14.69 -10.50 16.99
N ASN A 100 13.90 -11.41 16.40
CA ASN A 100 14.16 -11.92 15.06
C ASN A 100 14.02 -10.81 14.01
N LEU A 101 12.96 -10.01 14.09
CA LEU A 101 12.72 -8.91 13.15
C LEU A 101 13.84 -7.87 13.23
N LYS A 102 14.27 -7.45 14.42
CA LYS A 102 15.42 -6.54 14.62
C LYS A 102 16.68 -7.06 13.92
N ASN A 103 17.01 -8.34 14.13
CA ASN A 103 18.18 -8.97 13.51
C ASN A 103 18.04 -9.06 11.98
N ALA A 104 16.83 -9.32 11.48
CA ALA A 104 16.57 -9.39 10.05
C ALA A 104 16.72 -8.02 9.37
N ILE A 105 16.20 -6.95 9.96
CA ILE A 105 16.36 -5.58 9.45
C ILE A 105 17.85 -5.19 9.44
N ALA A 106 18.57 -5.49 10.53
CA ALA A 106 20.01 -5.20 10.61
C ALA A 106 20.84 -5.99 9.58
N THR A 107 20.38 -7.17 9.16
CA THR A 107 21.05 -8.00 8.13
C THR A 107 20.68 -7.57 6.72
N ALA A 108 19.43 -7.17 6.50
CA ALA A 108 18.94 -6.76 5.19
C ALA A 108 19.46 -5.38 4.78
N GLU A 109 19.78 -4.52 5.75
CA GLU A 109 20.24 -3.14 5.54
C GLU A 109 19.39 -2.39 4.51
N PRO A 110 18.05 -2.32 4.72
CA PRO A 110 17.15 -1.68 3.75
C PRO A 110 17.49 -0.20 3.56
N ALA A 111 17.06 0.37 2.45
CA ALA A 111 17.20 1.81 2.19
C ALA A 111 16.51 2.64 3.28
N LEU A 112 16.90 3.91 3.44
CA LEU A 112 16.37 4.82 4.46
C LEU A 112 15.37 5.86 3.90
N ASN A 113 14.81 5.62 2.73
CA ASN A 113 13.99 6.59 2.01
C ASN A 113 12.68 5.96 1.50
N PHE A 114 11.98 5.26 2.40
CA PHE A 114 10.63 4.80 2.13
C PHE A 114 9.61 5.92 2.38
N ASP A 115 8.55 5.94 1.61
CA ASP A 115 7.47 6.91 1.73
C ASP A 115 6.43 6.49 2.77
N LEU A 116 6.35 5.18 3.04
CA LEU A 116 5.44 4.60 4.03
C LEU A 116 6.03 3.34 4.63
N ALA A 117 5.97 3.20 5.95
CA ALA A 117 6.28 1.97 6.67
C ALA A 117 5.06 1.43 7.43
N THR A 118 4.90 0.10 7.46
CA THR A 118 3.95 -0.58 8.35
C THR A 118 4.70 -1.50 9.31
N LEU A 119 4.26 -1.57 10.57
CA LEU A 119 4.82 -2.45 11.59
C LEU A 119 3.72 -3.27 12.27
N LEU A 120 3.76 -4.60 12.13
CA LEU A 120 2.89 -5.54 12.81
C LEU A 120 3.71 -6.70 13.35
N ILE A 121 3.96 -6.74 14.65
CA ILE A 121 4.84 -7.71 15.32
C ILE A 121 4.45 -7.93 16.77
N GLY A 122 4.66 -9.13 17.30
CA GLY A 122 4.54 -9.40 18.72
C GLY A 122 3.77 -10.67 19.08
N VAL A 123 2.93 -11.20 18.18
CA VAL A 123 2.19 -12.45 18.46
C VAL A 123 3.13 -13.59 18.87
N ASN A 124 4.29 -13.70 18.24
CA ASN A 124 5.25 -14.75 18.53
C ASN A 124 6.01 -14.54 19.85
N ASN A 125 6.13 -13.30 20.33
CA ASN A 125 6.63 -13.05 21.69
C ASN A 125 5.65 -13.66 22.71
N GLN A 126 4.34 -13.44 22.52
CA GLN A 126 3.30 -14.03 23.34
C GLN A 126 3.26 -15.57 23.19
N TYR A 127 3.17 -16.09 21.96
CA TYR A 127 3.05 -17.51 21.67
C TYR A 127 4.23 -18.34 22.20
N GLN A 128 5.45 -17.81 22.11
CA GLN A 128 6.68 -18.42 22.59
C GLN A 128 6.94 -18.16 24.09
N ASN A 129 5.99 -17.54 24.80
CA ASN A 129 6.10 -17.19 26.22
C ASN A 129 7.37 -16.37 26.54
N LYS A 130 7.76 -15.42 25.67
CA LYS A 130 8.85 -14.51 25.94
C LYS A 130 8.45 -13.54 27.07
N PRO A 131 9.37 -13.15 27.96
CA PRO A 131 9.09 -12.13 28.96
C PRO A 131 8.57 -10.85 28.32
N PHE A 132 7.47 -10.29 28.84
CA PHE A 132 6.82 -9.12 28.26
C PHE A 132 7.73 -7.90 28.19
N ASN A 133 8.60 -7.70 29.17
CA ASN A 133 9.57 -6.60 29.18
C ASN A 133 10.57 -6.65 28.00
N ILE A 134 10.83 -7.82 27.42
CA ILE A 134 11.62 -7.93 26.18
C ILE A 134 10.82 -7.28 25.03
N TYR A 135 9.53 -7.62 24.93
CA TYR A 135 8.65 -7.03 23.92
C TYR A 135 8.58 -5.51 24.07
N GLU A 136 8.33 -4.98 25.28
CA GLU A 136 8.26 -3.55 25.55
C GLU A 136 9.52 -2.81 25.06
N THR A 137 10.69 -3.35 25.38
CA THR A 137 11.96 -2.74 24.98
C THR A 137 12.19 -2.82 23.49
N GLU A 138 12.04 -4.03 22.91
CA GLU A 138 12.36 -4.27 21.50
C GLU A 138 11.33 -3.68 20.54
N PHE A 139 10.05 -3.55 20.95
CA PHE A 139 9.04 -2.85 20.16
C PHE A 139 9.39 -1.37 19.98
N ILE A 140 9.82 -0.69 21.06
CA ILE A 140 10.27 0.71 20.98
C ILE A 140 11.48 0.84 20.04
N GLU A 141 12.44 -0.07 20.13
CA GLU A 141 13.60 -0.08 19.23
C GLU A 141 13.19 -0.31 17.76
N LEU A 142 12.21 -1.20 17.51
CA LEU A 142 11.65 -1.43 16.16
C LEU A 142 10.90 -0.21 15.62
N VAL A 143 10.12 0.48 16.45
CA VAL A 143 9.46 1.74 16.07
C VAL A 143 10.51 2.78 15.65
N ASN A 144 11.57 3.00 16.47
CA ASN A 144 12.64 3.93 16.13
C ASN A 144 13.36 3.53 14.83
N THR A 145 13.58 2.22 14.63
CA THR A 145 14.16 1.71 13.39
C THR A 145 13.23 1.98 12.19
N ALA A 146 11.93 1.67 12.31
CA ALA A 146 10.94 1.92 11.26
C ALA A 146 10.85 3.41 10.89
N ILE A 147 10.88 4.31 11.89
CA ILE A 147 10.93 5.76 11.65
C ILE A 147 12.21 6.16 10.89
N SER A 148 13.35 5.55 11.20
CA SER A 148 14.60 5.84 10.47
C SER A 148 14.54 5.40 8.99
N LEU A 149 13.75 4.38 8.66
CA LEU A 149 13.55 3.90 7.28
C LEU A 149 12.70 4.87 6.44
N VAL A 150 11.92 5.73 7.07
CA VAL A 150 11.08 6.75 6.43
C VAL A 150 11.63 8.16 6.65
N ASP A 151 12.95 8.32 6.46
CA ASP A 151 13.69 9.59 6.59
C ASP A 151 13.54 10.29 7.97
N GLY A 152 13.20 9.55 9.02
CA GLY A 152 12.96 10.08 10.36
C GLY A 152 11.57 10.70 10.56
N GLU A 153 10.67 10.60 9.61
CA GLU A 153 9.31 11.15 9.66
C GLU A 153 8.34 10.17 10.32
N ALA A 154 8.11 10.33 11.63
CA ALA A 154 7.25 9.45 12.41
C ALA A 154 5.80 9.35 11.88
N SER A 155 5.30 10.39 11.22
CA SER A 155 3.98 10.40 10.56
C SER A 155 3.85 9.39 9.40
N LYS A 156 4.97 8.95 8.81
CA LYS A 156 5.01 7.97 7.73
C LYS A 156 5.01 6.51 8.22
N LEU A 157 4.95 6.30 9.54
CA LEU A 157 4.84 4.96 10.14
C LEU A 157 3.39 4.67 10.53
N ILE A 158 2.87 3.53 10.12
CA ILE A 158 1.60 2.96 10.58
C ILE A 158 1.88 1.71 11.40
N VAL A 159 1.55 1.76 12.68
CA VAL A 159 1.60 0.61 13.59
C VAL A 159 0.24 -0.09 13.56
N VAL A 160 0.25 -1.40 13.36
CA VAL A 160 -0.97 -2.21 13.26
C VAL A 160 -1.08 -3.11 14.48
N SER A 161 -2.27 -3.19 15.08
CA SER A 161 -2.50 -4.05 16.24
C SER A 161 -2.30 -5.53 15.91
N ILE A 162 -1.93 -6.32 16.91
CA ILE A 162 -1.72 -7.77 16.78
C ILE A 162 -3.08 -8.46 16.66
N PRO A 163 -3.31 -9.32 15.65
CA PRO A 163 -4.46 -10.19 15.55
C PRO A 163 -4.65 -11.10 16.78
N ASP A 164 -5.88 -11.35 17.18
CA ASP A 164 -6.20 -12.25 18.28
C ASP A 164 -6.55 -13.65 17.76
N TYR A 165 -5.58 -14.56 17.78
CA TYR A 165 -5.77 -15.91 17.30
C TYR A 165 -6.57 -16.81 18.25
N ALA A 166 -6.96 -16.34 19.42
CA ALA A 166 -7.86 -17.07 20.31
C ALA A 166 -9.20 -17.38 19.62
N TYR A 167 -9.62 -16.54 18.68
CA TYR A 167 -10.88 -16.70 17.94
C TYR A 167 -10.72 -17.52 16.65
N THR A 168 -9.78 -18.44 16.63
CA THR A 168 -9.57 -19.44 15.57
C THR A 168 -9.71 -20.85 16.12
N SER A 169 -9.93 -21.84 15.25
CA SER A 169 -9.98 -23.25 15.68
C SER A 169 -8.69 -23.69 16.36
N PHE A 170 -7.53 -23.18 15.88
CA PHE A 170 -6.25 -23.43 16.53
C PHE A 170 -6.20 -22.82 17.93
N GLY A 171 -6.56 -21.55 18.08
CA GLY A 171 -6.55 -20.84 19.37
C GLY A 171 -7.50 -21.48 20.39
N GLN A 172 -8.68 -21.95 19.95
CA GLN A 172 -9.65 -22.64 20.80
C GLN A 172 -9.10 -23.99 21.35
N SER A 173 -8.19 -24.62 20.65
CA SER A 173 -7.52 -25.84 21.12
C SER A 173 -6.45 -25.59 22.19
N GLN A 174 -6.12 -24.33 22.46
CA GLN A 174 -5.13 -23.90 23.46
C GLN A 174 -5.83 -23.37 24.73
N ASN A 175 -5.40 -22.27 25.26
CA ASN A 175 -6.07 -21.54 26.34
C ASN A 175 -6.55 -20.18 25.81
N PRO A 176 -7.73 -20.12 25.12
CA PRO A 176 -8.15 -18.91 24.42
C PRO A 176 -8.32 -17.69 25.33
N THR A 177 -8.80 -17.88 26.54
CA THR A 177 -8.95 -16.75 27.50
C THR A 177 -7.59 -16.15 27.86
N ASN A 178 -6.57 -16.98 28.09
CA ASN A 178 -5.23 -16.50 28.40
C ASN A 178 -4.58 -15.85 27.17
N ILE A 179 -4.78 -16.41 25.97
CA ILE A 179 -4.29 -15.83 24.71
C ILE A 179 -4.83 -14.41 24.55
N SER A 180 -6.15 -14.24 24.57
CA SER A 180 -6.78 -12.91 24.42
C SER A 180 -6.31 -11.94 25.49
N SER A 181 -6.25 -12.35 26.77
CA SER A 181 -5.81 -11.47 27.84
C SER A 181 -4.36 -11.01 27.67
N GLN A 182 -3.48 -11.89 27.19
CA GLN A 182 -2.09 -11.52 26.93
C GLN A 182 -1.97 -10.62 25.70
N LEU A 183 -2.67 -10.91 24.60
CA LEU A 183 -2.65 -10.07 23.40
C LEU A 183 -3.27 -8.69 23.67
N GLU A 184 -4.29 -8.60 24.51
CA GLU A 184 -4.82 -7.32 24.98
C GLU A 184 -3.76 -6.50 25.72
N LEU A 185 -2.95 -7.13 26.59
CA LEU A 185 -1.84 -6.45 27.25
C LEU A 185 -0.83 -5.89 26.24
N TYR A 186 -0.46 -6.68 25.22
CA TYR A 186 0.44 -6.25 24.14
C TYR A 186 -0.14 -5.10 23.34
N ASN A 187 -1.39 -5.22 22.90
CA ASN A 187 -2.07 -4.20 22.10
C ASN A 187 -2.31 -2.91 22.89
N SER A 188 -2.68 -3.00 24.16
CA SER A 188 -2.84 -1.83 25.04
C SER A 188 -1.53 -1.08 25.22
N PHE A 189 -0.41 -1.78 25.40
CA PHE A 189 0.92 -1.16 25.46
C PHE A 189 1.24 -0.43 24.16
N VAL A 190 1.06 -1.09 23.01
CA VAL A 190 1.32 -0.52 21.68
C VAL A 190 0.46 0.72 21.44
N GLN A 191 -0.85 0.63 21.72
CA GLN A 191 -1.77 1.74 21.56
C GLN A 191 -1.33 2.95 22.40
N SER A 192 -1.10 2.74 23.70
CA SER A 192 -0.66 3.82 24.59
C SER A 192 0.66 4.45 24.12
N TYR A 193 1.61 3.60 23.70
CA TYR A 193 2.88 4.12 23.18
C TYR A 193 2.69 4.95 21.90
N CYS A 194 1.83 4.52 20.99
CA CYS A 194 1.52 5.27 19.77
C CYS A 194 0.82 6.60 20.09
N GLU A 195 -0.14 6.60 21.00
CA GLU A 195 -0.84 7.82 21.46
C GLU A 195 0.13 8.82 22.10
N ASP A 196 1.01 8.37 23.00
CA ASP A 196 1.99 9.22 23.69
C ASP A 196 3.05 9.81 22.75
N ASN A 197 3.31 9.16 21.61
CA ASN A 197 4.32 9.56 20.63
C ASN A 197 3.73 10.10 19.30
N ASN A 198 2.42 10.31 19.22
CA ASN A 198 1.71 10.80 18.04
C ASN A 198 1.98 9.96 16.77
N LEU A 199 1.99 8.63 16.92
CA LEU A 199 2.16 7.68 15.84
C LEU A 199 0.79 7.21 15.30
N ASN A 200 0.71 6.89 14.02
CA ASN A 200 -0.49 6.30 13.44
C ASN A 200 -0.67 4.86 13.97
N TYR A 201 -1.78 4.60 14.62
CA TYR A 201 -2.15 3.28 15.11
C TYR A 201 -3.44 2.80 14.47
N VAL A 202 -3.42 1.59 13.89
CA VAL A 202 -4.60 0.97 13.26
C VAL A 202 -4.99 -0.27 14.02
N TYR A 203 -6.16 -0.24 14.66
CA TYR A 203 -6.71 -1.36 15.37
C TYR A 203 -7.45 -2.31 14.42
N ILE A 204 -6.98 -3.56 14.32
CA ILE A 204 -7.57 -4.60 13.46
C ILE A 204 -7.92 -5.89 14.25
N THR A 205 -7.58 -5.94 15.53
CA THR A 205 -7.77 -7.11 16.38
C THR A 205 -9.23 -7.56 16.43
N ASP A 206 -10.18 -6.63 16.48
CA ASP A 206 -11.62 -6.92 16.47
C ASP A 206 -12.12 -7.61 15.18
N ILE A 207 -11.41 -7.43 14.06
CA ILE A 207 -11.69 -8.17 12.82
C ILE A 207 -11.39 -9.65 13.04
N THR A 208 -10.23 -9.96 13.62
CA THR A 208 -9.81 -11.34 13.85
C THR A 208 -10.58 -12.00 14.98
N GLN A 209 -11.09 -11.24 15.95
CA GLN A 209 -11.98 -11.74 17.01
C GLN A 209 -13.33 -12.25 16.48
N GLN A 210 -13.67 -11.99 15.23
CA GLN A 210 -14.86 -12.53 14.58
C GLN A 210 -14.62 -13.93 13.94
N GLY A 211 -13.40 -14.47 13.99
CA GLY A 211 -13.03 -15.66 13.23
C GLY A 211 -13.83 -16.94 13.54
N LEU A 212 -14.41 -17.06 14.74
CA LEU A 212 -15.29 -18.20 15.07
C LEU A 212 -16.70 -18.03 14.50
N GLU A 213 -17.18 -16.80 14.43
CA GLU A 213 -18.51 -16.47 13.90
C GLU A 213 -18.47 -16.36 12.37
N ASN A 214 -17.35 -15.88 11.84
CA ASN A 214 -17.08 -15.68 10.42
C ASN A 214 -15.82 -16.46 9.99
N PRO A 215 -15.92 -17.79 9.80
CA PRO A 215 -14.75 -18.65 9.50
C PRO A 215 -14.03 -18.27 8.21
N GLU A 216 -14.68 -17.55 7.29
CA GLU A 216 -14.05 -17.02 6.07
C GLU A 216 -12.97 -15.96 6.35
N LEU A 217 -12.89 -15.43 7.56
CA LEU A 217 -11.81 -14.54 7.99
C LEU A 217 -10.53 -15.31 8.38
N VAL A 218 -10.61 -16.64 8.51
CA VAL A 218 -9.49 -17.48 8.89
C VAL A 218 -9.02 -18.28 7.68
N ALA A 219 -7.71 -18.34 7.47
CA ALA A 219 -7.11 -19.11 6.38
C ALA A 219 -7.25 -20.63 6.61
N SER A 220 -6.92 -21.43 5.58
CA SER A 220 -7.13 -22.89 5.60
C SER A 220 -6.29 -23.64 6.62
N ASP A 221 -5.30 -22.99 7.25
CA ASP A 221 -4.53 -23.57 8.36
C ASP A 221 -5.22 -23.42 9.72
N ASN A 222 -6.42 -22.82 9.76
CA ASN A 222 -7.21 -22.58 10.95
C ASN A 222 -6.54 -21.66 12.00
N LEU A 223 -5.62 -20.82 11.59
CA LEU A 223 -4.83 -19.95 12.47
C LEU A 223 -4.68 -18.52 11.90
N HIS A 224 -4.11 -18.39 10.71
CA HIS A 224 -3.76 -17.09 10.14
C HIS A 224 -4.97 -16.39 9.49
N PRO A 225 -4.93 -15.08 9.33
CA PRO A 225 -5.96 -14.33 8.60
C PRO A 225 -6.07 -14.79 7.15
N SER A 226 -7.30 -14.86 6.64
CA SER A 226 -7.56 -15.12 5.23
C SER A 226 -7.32 -13.89 4.36
N THR A 227 -7.36 -14.06 3.04
CA THR A 227 -7.38 -12.94 2.08
C THR A 227 -8.46 -11.92 2.43
N LEU A 228 -9.67 -12.37 2.80
CA LEU A 228 -10.77 -11.48 3.17
C LEU A 228 -10.45 -10.68 4.43
N ALA A 229 -9.85 -11.30 5.44
CA ALA A 229 -9.43 -10.58 6.65
C ALA A 229 -8.39 -9.51 6.32
N TYR A 230 -7.42 -9.83 5.46
CA TYR A 230 -6.42 -8.86 5.00
C TYR A 230 -7.06 -7.71 4.21
N THR A 231 -8.08 -7.96 3.39
CA THR A 231 -8.84 -6.88 2.74
C THR A 231 -9.45 -5.93 3.78
N LYS A 232 -10.05 -6.47 4.85
CA LYS A 232 -10.59 -5.65 5.94
C LYS A 232 -9.52 -4.88 6.73
N PHE A 233 -8.30 -5.41 6.83
CA PHE A 233 -7.18 -4.67 7.40
C PHE A 233 -6.83 -3.47 6.51
N VAL A 234 -6.75 -3.70 5.20
CA VAL A 234 -6.46 -2.64 4.22
C VAL A 234 -7.54 -1.56 4.21
N GLU A 235 -8.82 -1.90 4.34
CA GLU A 235 -9.91 -0.93 4.45
C GLU A 235 -9.69 0.08 5.59
N ARG A 236 -8.99 -0.32 6.68
CA ARG A 236 -8.65 0.56 7.80
C ARG A 236 -7.33 1.28 7.65
N ILE A 237 -6.36 0.66 6.98
CA ILE A 237 -5.01 1.22 6.80
C ILE A 237 -5.00 2.25 5.67
N LEU A 238 -5.73 1.98 4.59
CA LEU A 238 -5.70 2.76 3.35
C LEU A 238 -5.99 4.26 3.55
N PRO A 239 -7.02 4.69 4.31
CA PRO A 239 -7.28 6.12 4.49
C PRO A 239 -6.09 6.88 5.10
N ILE A 240 -5.39 6.26 6.06
CA ILE A 240 -4.21 6.85 6.70
C ILE A 240 -3.03 6.85 5.72
N ALA A 241 -2.85 5.77 4.96
CA ALA A 241 -1.79 5.68 3.96
C ALA A 241 -1.96 6.72 2.84
N LEU A 242 -3.20 7.02 2.44
CA LEU A 242 -3.50 8.08 1.48
C LEU A 242 -3.14 9.46 2.04
N GLU A 243 -3.52 9.76 3.29
CA GLU A 243 -3.19 11.03 3.95
C GLU A 243 -1.67 11.25 4.08
N ILE A 244 -0.89 10.17 4.21
CA ILE A 244 0.57 10.22 4.30
C ILE A 244 1.21 10.52 2.92
N LEU A 245 0.64 10.00 1.84
CA LEU A 245 1.25 10.03 0.50
C LEU A 245 0.72 11.15 -0.41
N GLU A 246 -0.36 11.83 -0.05
CA GLU A 246 -0.88 13.03 -0.74
C GLU A 246 -0.05 14.28 -0.42
#